data_deeebbc1dbc35b490933fe10daa3d8ac
#
_entry.id   deeebbc1dbc35b490933fe10daa3d8ac
#
_cell.length_a   1.000
_cell.length_b   1.000
_cell.length_c   1.000
_cell.angle_alpha   90.00
_cell.angle_beta   90.00
_cell.angle_gamma   90.00
#
_symmetry.space_group_name_H-M   'P 1'
#
loop_
_entity.id
_entity.type
_entity.pdbx_description
1 polymer ?
#
loop_
_entity_poly.entity_id
_entity_poly.type
_entity_poly.pdbx_seq_one_letter_code
_entity_poly.pdbx_strand_id
1 'polypeptide(L)'
;MQLVNETNAKLFTAGGRKAENSSFLLYKKEHLFYNENGSRQDGEGGSVMPAKQESCCFTGHRPPKLPWRYNESDTRCLALKRRILDAVEAAYEEGYRHFLCGMAMGCDFYFCECVLELRRRHGDVTLEAAVPCLTQADRWPAAQRERYRRLLCACDFETVVSETYSPGCMQRRDRYMVDHASLLIAAFDGSAGGTRYTVEYAMGRGVDVVDVSIPGE
;
A
#
# COMPACT_ATOMS: atom_id res chain seq x y z
N MET A 1 15.54 37.64 4.37
CA MET A 1 14.82 38.09 3.15
C MET A 1 14.20 36.84 2.53
N GLN A 2 12.93 36.64 2.85
CA GLN A 2 12.15 35.43 2.50
C GLN A 2 11.80 35.43 1.01
N LEU A 3 11.95 34.30 0.35
CA LEU A 3 11.29 34.01 -0.91
C LEU A 3 10.26 32.90 -0.68
N VAL A 4 9.01 33.29 -0.65
CA VAL A 4 7.81 32.45 -0.65
C VAL A 4 7.55 32.04 -2.09
N ASN A 5 7.58 30.74 -2.40
CA ASN A 5 7.05 30.21 -3.65
C ASN A 5 5.62 29.75 -3.42
N GLU A 6 4.67 30.58 -3.80
CA GLU A 6 3.26 30.23 -3.94
C GLU A 6 3.05 29.47 -5.25
N THR A 7 2.68 28.21 -5.16
CA THR A 7 2.17 27.47 -6.32
C THR A 7 0.65 27.42 -6.26
N ASN A 8 0.02 28.19 -7.16
CA ASN A 8 -1.42 28.33 -7.35
C ASN A 8 -2.12 27.01 -7.66
N ALA A 9 -2.92 26.49 -6.75
CA ALA A 9 -3.96 25.52 -7.05
C ALA A 9 -5.27 26.27 -7.33
N LYS A 10 -5.70 26.36 -8.59
CA LYS A 10 -7.02 26.87 -8.96
C LYS A 10 -8.06 25.77 -8.70
N LEU A 11 -8.89 25.96 -7.67
CA LEU A 11 -10.14 25.23 -7.49
C LEU A 11 -11.21 25.84 -8.41
N PHE A 12 -11.79 25.03 -9.29
CA PHE A 12 -13.05 25.37 -9.96
C PHE A 12 -14.21 24.85 -9.10
N THR A 13 -14.97 25.76 -8.50
CA THR A 13 -16.28 25.46 -7.92
C THR A 13 -17.37 25.96 -8.85
N ALA A 14 -18.20 25.07 -9.36
CA ALA A 14 -19.50 25.43 -9.92
C ALA A 14 -20.54 25.40 -8.79
N GLY A 15 -21.21 26.54 -8.55
CA GLY A 15 -22.40 26.64 -7.71
C GLY A 15 -22.15 27.14 -6.29
N GLY A 16 -22.37 28.43 -6.08
CA GLY A 16 -22.21 29.14 -4.80
C GLY A 16 -23.10 28.60 -3.69
N ARG A 17 -22.48 28.21 -2.61
CA ARG A 17 -22.89 28.38 -1.21
C ARG A 17 -21.62 28.38 -0.36
N LYS A 18 -21.46 29.43 0.46
CA LYS A 18 -20.43 29.48 1.49
C LYS A 18 -20.63 28.32 2.44
N ALA A 19 -19.65 27.41 2.54
CA ALA A 19 -19.55 26.46 3.64
C ALA A 19 -18.51 27.01 4.62
N GLU A 20 -18.99 27.33 5.81
CA GLU A 20 -18.18 27.73 6.94
C GLU A 20 -17.37 26.55 7.47
N ASN A 21 -16.10 26.82 7.77
CA ASN A 21 -15.21 26.12 8.68
C ASN A 21 -15.33 24.58 8.74
N SER A 22 -14.65 23.91 7.80
CA SER A 22 -14.06 22.62 8.07
C SER A 22 -12.54 22.78 7.95
N SER A 23 -11.86 22.77 9.11
CA SER A 23 -10.41 22.75 9.21
C SER A 23 -9.92 21.42 8.64
N PHE A 24 -9.73 21.35 7.34
CA PHE A 24 -8.91 20.34 6.72
C PHE A 24 -7.47 20.57 7.19
N LEU A 25 -7.04 19.83 8.19
CA LEU A 25 -5.64 19.61 8.45
C LEU A 25 -5.06 18.95 7.20
N LEU A 26 -4.41 19.77 6.35
CA LEU A 26 -3.52 19.32 5.30
C LEU A 26 -2.34 18.63 6.00
N TYR A 27 -2.48 17.33 6.24
CA TYR A 27 -1.33 16.48 6.55
C TYR A 27 -0.39 16.57 5.34
N LYS A 28 0.74 17.25 5.51
CA LYS A 28 1.84 17.17 4.55
C LYS A 28 2.33 15.74 4.57
N LYS A 29 1.92 14.95 3.59
CA LYS A 29 2.46 13.63 3.35
C LYS A 29 3.89 13.82 2.84
N GLU A 30 4.87 13.34 3.59
CA GLU A 30 6.25 13.33 3.12
C GLU A 30 6.36 12.29 2.00
N HIS A 31 6.62 12.75 0.78
CA HIS A 31 6.96 11.87 -0.34
C HIS A 31 8.43 11.48 -0.20
N LEU A 32 8.65 10.21 0.09
CA LEU A 32 9.98 9.65 0.22
C LEU A 32 10.38 9.04 -1.13
N PHE A 33 11.48 9.54 -1.71
CA PHE A 33 12.06 8.97 -2.92
C PHE A 33 13.13 7.95 -2.58
N TYR A 34 13.10 6.82 -3.32
CA TYR A 34 14.09 5.75 -3.20
C TYR A 34 15.06 5.84 -4.37
N ASN A 35 16.37 5.95 -4.11
CA ASN A 35 17.36 6.02 -5.17
C ASN A 35 17.77 4.63 -5.69
N GLU A 36 18.40 4.59 -6.87
CA GLU A 36 18.82 3.36 -7.55
C GLU A 36 19.85 2.52 -6.75
N ASN A 37 20.51 3.11 -5.76
CA ASN A 37 21.51 2.46 -4.91
C ASN A 37 20.92 1.84 -3.63
N GLY A 38 19.59 1.78 -3.50
CA GLY A 38 18.93 1.23 -2.33
C GLY A 38 18.95 2.14 -1.10
N SER A 39 19.33 3.41 -1.26
CA SER A 39 19.33 4.40 -0.18
C SER A 39 18.16 5.37 -0.33
N ARG A 40 17.56 5.72 0.78
CA ARG A 40 16.47 6.67 0.89
C ARG A 40 17.01 8.10 0.83
N GLN A 41 16.32 8.98 0.15
CA GLN A 41 16.54 10.43 0.27
C GLN A 41 15.52 10.96 1.28
N ASP A 42 15.97 11.19 2.51
CA ASP A 42 15.16 11.83 3.52
C ASP A 42 15.06 13.33 3.21
N GLY A 43 13.85 13.82 3.02
CA GLY A 43 13.57 15.26 3.10
C GLY A 43 13.83 15.74 4.52
N GLU A 44 14.30 16.97 4.69
CA GLU A 44 14.56 17.60 5.99
C GLU A 44 13.30 17.62 6.86
N GLY A 45 13.19 16.65 7.78
CA GLY A 45 12.04 16.48 8.68
C GLY A 45 11.89 15.04 9.17
N GLY A 46 12.93 14.49 9.82
CA GLY A 46 13.12 13.08 10.13
C GLY A 46 11.99 12.43 10.93
N SER A 47 10.98 11.91 10.27
CA SER A 47 10.11 10.87 10.81
C SER A 47 10.91 9.57 10.90
N VAL A 48 11.15 9.07 12.10
CA VAL A 48 11.86 7.79 12.31
C VAL A 48 11.01 6.67 11.72
N MET A 49 11.56 5.98 10.72
CA MET A 49 10.87 4.83 10.12
C MET A 49 10.81 3.66 11.09
N PRO A 50 9.71 2.91 11.11
CA PRO A 50 9.59 1.71 11.92
C PRO A 50 10.69 0.70 11.62
N ALA A 51 11.10 -0.04 12.64
CA ALA A 51 12.14 -1.05 12.51
C ALA A 51 11.66 -2.20 11.60
N LYS A 52 12.58 -2.77 10.83
CA LYS A 52 12.29 -3.92 9.95
C LYS A 52 11.62 -5.07 10.70
N GLN A 53 12.03 -5.32 11.94
CA GLN A 53 11.53 -6.40 12.80
C GLN A 53 10.05 -6.21 13.20
N GLU A 54 9.55 -4.97 13.17
CA GLU A 54 8.16 -4.63 13.47
C GLU A 54 7.34 -4.36 12.21
N SER A 55 7.93 -4.65 11.02
CA SER A 55 7.33 -4.34 9.73
C SER A 55 6.87 -5.60 9.03
N CYS A 56 5.62 -5.58 8.54
CA CYS A 56 4.97 -6.62 7.76
C CYS A 56 4.63 -6.08 6.38
N CYS A 57 4.97 -6.79 5.30
CA CYS A 57 4.57 -6.41 3.95
C CYS A 57 3.54 -7.39 3.37
N PHE A 58 2.90 -6.97 2.28
CA PHE A 58 1.85 -7.75 1.64
C PHE A 58 2.09 -7.94 0.14
N THR A 59 1.72 -9.11 -0.37
CA THR A 59 1.59 -9.36 -1.80
C THR A 59 0.34 -10.19 -2.09
N GLY A 60 -0.31 -9.94 -3.22
CA GLY A 60 -1.48 -10.72 -3.58
C GLY A 60 -1.90 -10.56 -5.04
N HIS A 61 -2.83 -11.41 -5.45
CA HIS A 61 -3.31 -11.43 -6.82
C HIS A 61 -4.13 -10.19 -7.18
N ARG A 62 -3.94 -9.74 -8.42
CA ARG A 62 -4.79 -8.72 -9.04
C ARG A 62 -6.10 -9.35 -9.53
N PRO A 63 -7.18 -8.54 -9.74
CA PRO A 63 -8.50 -9.05 -10.10
C PRO A 63 -8.55 -10.05 -11.26
N PRO A 64 -7.74 -9.91 -12.35
CA PRO A 64 -7.79 -10.89 -13.44
C PRO A 64 -7.40 -12.32 -13.05
N LYS A 65 -6.66 -12.50 -11.96
CA LYS A 65 -6.24 -13.81 -11.44
C LYS A 65 -7.13 -14.34 -10.32
N LEU A 66 -8.07 -13.56 -9.83
CA LEU A 66 -9.01 -13.98 -8.80
C LEU A 66 -10.22 -14.69 -9.43
N PRO A 67 -10.75 -15.78 -8.85
CA PRO A 67 -11.91 -16.48 -9.39
C PRO A 67 -13.13 -15.58 -9.60
N TRP A 68 -13.32 -14.60 -8.74
CA TRP A 68 -14.41 -13.61 -8.81
C TRP A 68 -14.05 -12.34 -9.60
N ARG A 69 -12.81 -12.20 -10.07
CA ARG A 69 -12.29 -11.03 -10.80
C ARG A 69 -12.60 -9.71 -10.06
N TYR A 70 -13.53 -8.90 -10.56
CA TYR A 70 -13.91 -7.61 -9.99
C TYR A 70 -15.19 -7.65 -9.13
N ASN A 71 -15.83 -8.81 -9.00
CA ASN A 71 -17.07 -8.96 -8.21
C ASN A 71 -16.74 -9.16 -6.72
N GLU A 72 -16.54 -8.06 -6.01
CA GLU A 72 -16.20 -8.12 -4.57
C GLU A 72 -17.37 -8.53 -3.66
N SER A 73 -18.58 -8.72 -4.21
CA SER A 73 -19.73 -9.29 -3.49
C SER A 73 -19.76 -10.83 -3.53
N ASP A 74 -18.86 -11.47 -4.27
CA ASP A 74 -18.70 -12.93 -4.28
C ASP A 74 -18.29 -13.42 -2.89
N THR A 75 -18.92 -14.51 -2.44
CA THR A 75 -18.68 -15.08 -1.10
C THR A 75 -17.22 -15.49 -0.90
N ARG A 76 -16.52 -15.91 -1.95
CA ARG A 76 -15.09 -16.25 -1.93
C ARG A 76 -14.24 -15.00 -1.71
N CYS A 77 -14.62 -13.85 -2.32
CA CYS A 77 -13.96 -12.57 -2.07
C CYS A 77 -14.11 -12.15 -0.61
N LEU A 78 -15.32 -12.25 -0.07
CA LEU A 78 -15.58 -11.92 1.33
C LEU A 78 -14.79 -12.85 2.28
N ALA A 79 -14.72 -14.14 1.95
CA ALA A 79 -13.91 -15.10 2.71
C ALA A 79 -12.40 -14.76 2.65
N LEU A 80 -11.87 -14.36 1.48
CA LEU A 80 -10.49 -13.92 1.37
C LEU A 80 -10.21 -12.66 2.19
N LYS A 81 -11.09 -11.65 2.10
CA LYS A 81 -10.96 -10.43 2.91
C LYS A 81 -10.91 -10.74 4.40
N ARG A 82 -11.73 -11.69 4.86
CA ARG A 82 -11.70 -12.13 6.26
C ARG A 82 -10.37 -12.79 6.62
N ARG A 83 -9.86 -13.71 5.80
CA ARG A 83 -8.55 -14.35 6.02
C ARG A 83 -7.40 -13.34 6.03
N ILE A 84 -7.45 -12.34 5.16
CA ILE A 84 -6.45 -11.24 5.18
C ILE A 84 -6.55 -10.47 6.51
N LEU A 85 -7.75 -10.15 6.97
CA LEU A 85 -7.94 -9.46 8.25
C LEU A 85 -7.40 -10.30 9.42
N ASP A 86 -7.73 -11.61 9.45
CA ASP A 86 -7.25 -12.53 10.49
C ASP A 86 -5.71 -12.58 10.50
N ALA A 87 -5.05 -12.61 9.33
CA ALA A 87 -3.59 -12.59 9.23
C ALA A 87 -2.97 -11.25 9.67
N VAL A 88 -3.63 -10.13 9.38
CA VAL A 88 -3.21 -8.79 9.82
C VAL A 88 -3.35 -8.66 11.34
N GLU A 89 -4.43 -9.18 11.92
CA GLU A 89 -4.65 -9.21 13.37
C GLU A 89 -3.61 -10.10 14.08
N ALA A 90 -3.33 -11.29 13.54
CA ALA A 90 -2.29 -12.17 14.07
C ALA A 90 -0.90 -11.50 14.05
N ALA A 91 -0.54 -10.85 12.95
CA ALA A 91 0.71 -10.09 12.87
C ALA A 91 0.77 -8.97 13.93
N TYR A 92 -0.34 -8.26 14.15
CA TYR A 92 -0.41 -7.25 15.21
C TYR A 92 -0.18 -7.85 16.61
N GLU A 93 -0.79 -9.01 16.91
CA GLU A 93 -0.61 -9.71 18.17
C GLU A 93 0.84 -10.19 18.36
N GLU A 94 1.55 -10.52 17.27
CA GLU A 94 2.98 -10.86 17.26
C GLU A 94 3.91 -9.65 17.40
N GLY A 95 3.37 -8.41 17.44
CA GLY A 95 4.14 -7.19 17.66
C GLY A 95 4.41 -6.35 16.41
N TYR A 96 3.91 -6.74 15.23
CA TYR A 96 4.01 -5.93 14.03
C TYR A 96 3.14 -4.67 14.15
N ARG A 97 3.70 -3.51 13.78
CA ARG A 97 3.04 -2.21 13.90
C ARG A 97 3.07 -1.40 12.61
N HIS A 98 3.95 -1.78 11.71
CA HIS A 98 4.13 -1.12 10.42
C HIS A 98 3.80 -2.07 9.26
N PHE A 99 2.88 -1.66 8.39
CA PHE A 99 2.38 -2.49 7.30
C PHE A 99 2.66 -1.82 5.95
N LEU A 100 3.36 -2.53 5.05
CA LEU A 100 3.72 -2.03 3.72
C LEU A 100 2.85 -2.67 2.65
N CYS A 101 2.31 -1.85 1.76
CA CYS A 101 1.43 -2.31 0.67
C CYS A 101 1.84 -1.75 -0.68
N GLY A 102 1.79 -2.59 -1.71
CA GLY A 102 2.12 -2.22 -3.09
C GLY A 102 1.05 -1.44 -3.83
N MET A 103 -0.09 -1.21 -3.25
CA MET A 103 -1.18 -0.37 -3.77
C MET A 103 -1.70 -0.80 -5.15
N ALA A 104 -1.59 -2.08 -5.52
CA ALA A 104 -2.20 -2.61 -6.73
C ALA A 104 -3.70 -2.89 -6.52
N MET A 105 -4.48 -2.91 -7.62
CA MET A 105 -5.88 -3.34 -7.55
C MET A 105 -6.00 -4.79 -7.07
N GLY A 106 -7.06 -5.11 -6.34
CA GLY A 106 -7.37 -6.44 -5.83
C GLY A 106 -6.88 -6.65 -4.41
N CYS A 107 -6.09 -7.69 -4.16
CA CYS A 107 -5.72 -8.08 -2.80
C CYS A 107 -4.97 -6.99 -2.02
N ASP A 108 -4.16 -6.16 -2.69
CA ASP A 108 -3.47 -5.05 -2.04
C ASP A 108 -4.47 -4.04 -1.45
N PHE A 109 -5.56 -3.74 -2.16
CA PHE A 109 -6.61 -2.87 -1.63
C PHE A 109 -7.35 -3.51 -0.46
N TYR A 110 -7.61 -4.82 -0.52
CA TYR A 110 -8.24 -5.53 0.60
C TYR A 110 -7.36 -5.48 1.85
N PHE A 111 -6.06 -5.71 1.67
CA PHE A 111 -5.09 -5.60 2.76
C PHE A 111 -5.04 -4.19 3.34
N CYS A 112 -4.93 -3.14 2.52
CA CYS A 112 -4.97 -1.76 3.01
C CYS A 112 -6.23 -1.48 3.84
N GLU A 113 -7.40 -1.92 3.37
CA GLU A 113 -8.66 -1.74 4.09
C GLU A 113 -8.67 -2.49 5.43
N CYS A 114 -8.09 -3.70 5.50
CA CYS A 114 -7.92 -4.45 6.75
C CYS A 114 -6.98 -3.73 7.74
N VAL A 115 -5.83 -3.23 7.27
CA VAL A 115 -4.90 -2.48 8.12
C VAL A 115 -5.53 -1.18 8.64
N LEU A 116 -6.29 -0.46 7.80
CA LEU A 116 -7.02 0.74 8.22
C LEU A 116 -8.12 0.42 9.25
N GLU A 117 -8.74 -0.75 9.16
CA GLU A 117 -9.69 -1.25 10.16
C GLU A 117 -8.97 -1.52 11.49
N LEU A 118 -7.84 -2.24 11.44
CA LEU A 118 -7.02 -2.52 12.62
C LEU A 118 -6.56 -1.22 13.30
N ARG A 119 -6.07 -0.24 12.53
CA ARG A 119 -5.63 1.07 13.02
C ARG A 119 -6.74 1.83 13.75
N ARG A 120 -7.99 1.75 13.27
CA ARG A 120 -9.13 2.39 13.97
C ARG A 120 -9.37 1.80 15.35
N ARG A 121 -9.01 0.53 15.57
CA ARG A 121 -9.21 -0.15 16.86
C ARG A 121 -8.05 0.06 17.83
N HIS A 122 -6.82 0.17 17.33
CA HIS A 122 -5.61 0.15 18.16
C HIS A 122 -4.83 1.47 18.18
N GLY A 123 -4.85 2.26 17.14
CA GLY A 123 -4.25 3.59 17.09
C GLY A 123 -2.73 3.66 16.93
N ASP A 124 -2.00 2.55 17.15
CA ASP A 124 -0.53 2.45 17.09
C ASP A 124 -0.03 1.73 15.82
N VAL A 125 -0.90 1.55 14.84
CA VAL A 125 -0.62 0.90 13.55
C VAL A 125 -0.38 1.94 12.48
N THR A 126 0.69 1.77 11.70
CA THR A 126 1.01 2.60 10.53
C THR A 126 0.94 1.81 9.23
N LEU A 127 0.52 2.48 8.16
CA LEU A 127 0.41 1.93 6.81
C LEU A 127 1.28 2.72 5.84
N GLU A 128 2.16 2.03 5.13
CA GLU A 128 2.99 2.60 4.07
C GLU A 128 2.51 2.15 2.69
N ALA A 129 2.34 3.12 1.80
CA ALA A 129 2.12 2.88 0.38
C ALA A 129 3.47 2.82 -0.35
N ALA A 130 3.89 1.64 -0.80
CA ALA A 130 5.03 1.49 -1.68
C ALA A 130 4.57 1.59 -3.15
N VAL A 131 4.81 2.73 -3.79
CA VAL A 131 4.33 3.05 -5.13
C VAL A 131 5.44 2.79 -6.16
N PRO A 132 5.23 1.92 -7.16
CA PRO A 132 6.27 1.58 -8.13
C PRO A 132 6.63 2.75 -9.04
N CYS A 133 5.65 3.60 -9.37
CA CYS A 133 5.83 4.85 -10.13
C CYS A 133 4.59 5.73 -9.98
N LEU A 134 4.75 7.05 -10.16
CA LEU A 134 3.68 8.03 -10.01
C LEU A 134 2.48 7.77 -10.94
N THR A 135 2.72 7.13 -12.09
CA THR A 135 1.69 6.84 -13.11
C THR A 135 1.03 5.45 -12.93
N GLN A 136 1.22 4.78 -11.79
CA GLN A 136 0.70 3.42 -11.55
C GLN A 136 -0.80 3.28 -11.88
N ALA A 137 -1.60 4.27 -11.52
CA ALA A 137 -3.06 4.21 -11.60
C ALA A 137 -3.65 4.88 -12.85
N ASP A 138 -2.85 5.52 -13.72
CA ASP A 138 -3.34 6.38 -14.80
C ASP A 138 -4.32 5.68 -15.75
N ARG A 139 -4.06 4.40 -16.02
CA ARG A 139 -4.85 3.59 -16.97
C ARG A 139 -5.95 2.76 -16.31
N TRP A 140 -6.19 2.95 -15.01
CA TRP A 140 -7.22 2.20 -14.29
C TRP A 140 -8.61 2.81 -14.51
N PRO A 141 -9.69 2.02 -14.37
CA PRO A 141 -11.06 2.55 -14.36
C PRO A 141 -11.23 3.65 -13.30
N ALA A 142 -12.09 4.63 -13.59
CA ALA A 142 -12.28 5.81 -12.72
C ALA A 142 -12.57 5.44 -11.26
N ALA A 143 -13.45 4.46 -11.03
CA ALA A 143 -13.78 3.99 -9.68
C ALA A 143 -12.56 3.40 -8.94
N GLN A 144 -11.67 2.68 -9.66
CA GLN A 144 -10.46 2.12 -9.08
C GLN A 144 -9.41 3.20 -8.80
N ARG A 145 -9.30 4.22 -9.65
CA ARG A 145 -8.44 5.38 -9.40
C ARG A 145 -8.89 6.16 -8.17
N GLU A 146 -10.20 6.31 -7.99
CA GLU A 146 -10.76 7.01 -6.83
C GLU A 146 -10.50 6.22 -5.53
N ARG A 147 -10.70 4.89 -5.55
CA ARG A 147 -10.36 4.01 -4.42
C ARG A 147 -8.87 4.09 -4.09
N TYR A 148 -8.00 4.04 -5.11
CA TYR A 148 -6.57 4.19 -4.96
C TYR A 148 -6.20 5.51 -4.26
N ARG A 149 -6.70 6.66 -4.73
CA ARG A 149 -6.42 7.96 -4.11
C ARG A 149 -6.89 8.01 -2.66
N ARG A 150 -8.09 7.50 -2.38
CA ARG A 150 -8.63 7.45 -1.02
C ARG A 150 -7.75 6.62 -0.10
N LEU A 151 -7.33 5.43 -0.53
CA LEU A 151 -6.44 4.57 0.24
C LEU A 151 -5.06 5.22 0.41
N LEU A 152 -4.51 5.77 -0.67
CA LEU A 152 -3.23 6.46 -0.64
C LEU A 152 -3.25 7.64 0.35
N CYS A 153 -4.30 8.46 0.35
CA CYS A 153 -4.48 9.54 1.32
C CYS A 153 -4.59 9.05 2.77
N ALA A 154 -5.06 7.83 2.98
CA ALA A 154 -5.19 7.24 4.30
C ALA A 154 -3.90 6.57 4.82
N CYS A 155 -2.89 6.34 3.98
CA CYS A 155 -1.59 5.84 4.43
C CYS A 155 -0.81 6.89 5.21
N ASP A 156 0.01 6.47 6.16
CA ASP A 156 0.87 7.35 6.96
C ASP A 156 2.13 7.74 6.19
N PHE A 157 2.65 6.80 5.38
CA PHE A 157 3.83 7.01 4.54
C PHE A 157 3.54 6.69 3.07
N GLU A 158 4.26 7.35 2.17
CA GLU A 158 4.24 7.06 0.74
C GLU A 158 5.69 7.04 0.21
N THR A 159 6.12 5.86 -0.23
CA THR A 159 7.44 5.67 -0.84
C THR A 159 7.29 5.45 -2.33
N VAL A 160 7.84 6.35 -3.14
CA VAL A 160 7.84 6.26 -4.60
C VAL A 160 9.17 5.66 -5.06
N VAL A 161 9.12 4.45 -5.62
CA VAL A 161 10.31 3.69 -6.03
C VAL A 161 10.92 4.22 -7.34
N SER A 162 10.09 4.76 -8.23
CA SER A 162 10.52 5.39 -9.49
C SER A 162 9.58 6.53 -9.86
N GLU A 163 10.08 7.66 -10.33
CA GLU A 163 9.22 8.75 -10.77
C GLU A 163 8.36 8.35 -11.97
N THR A 164 8.96 7.65 -12.92
CA THR A 164 8.28 7.23 -14.15
C THR A 164 8.25 5.72 -14.28
N TYR A 165 7.29 5.22 -15.07
CA TYR A 165 7.24 3.82 -15.41
C TYR A 165 8.50 3.39 -16.18
N SER A 166 9.13 2.31 -15.72
CA SER A 166 10.24 1.64 -16.41
C SER A 166 10.11 0.13 -16.27
N PRO A 167 10.63 -0.65 -17.22
CA PRO A 167 10.66 -2.10 -17.09
C PRO A 167 11.27 -2.51 -15.74
N GLY A 168 10.57 -3.41 -15.02
CA GLY A 168 11.01 -3.89 -13.70
C GLY A 168 10.67 -2.98 -12.51
N CYS A 169 10.03 -1.82 -12.70
CA CYS A 169 9.65 -0.95 -11.57
C CYS A 169 8.76 -1.65 -10.53
N MET A 170 7.88 -2.56 -10.98
CA MET A 170 7.04 -3.36 -10.08
C MET A 170 7.88 -4.30 -9.21
N GLN A 171 8.87 -5.00 -9.82
CA GLN A 171 9.77 -5.89 -9.07
C GLN A 171 10.67 -5.10 -8.11
N ARG A 172 11.13 -3.89 -8.49
CA ARG A 172 11.89 -3.03 -7.56
C ARG A 172 11.04 -2.65 -6.34
N ARG A 173 9.77 -2.29 -6.56
CA ARG A 173 8.83 -2.02 -5.48
C ARG A 173 8.63 -3.24 -4.59
N ASP A 174 8.44 -4.43 -5.18
CA ASP A 174 8.23 -5.67 -4.44
C ASP A 174 9.45 -6.01 -3.58
N ARG A 175 10.67 -5.84 -4.12
CA ARG A 175 11.92 -5.98 -3.34
C ARG A 175 12.00 -4.96 -2.22
N TYR A 176 11.69 -3.69 -2.50
CA TYR A 176 11.67 -2.65 -1.47
C TYR A 176 10.83 -3.09 -0.26
N MET A 177 9.60 -3.54 -0.48
CA MET A 177 8.72 -3.98 0.61
C MET A 177 9.32 -5.15 1.40
N VAL A 178 9.84 -6.16 0.72
CA VAL A 178 10.46 -7.33 1.35
C VAL A 178 11.73 -6.97 2.13
N ASP A 179 12.56 -6.10 1.57
CA ASP A 179 13.82 -5.69 2.22
C ASP A 179 13.58 -4.87 3.51
N HIS A 180 12.40 -4.23 3.62
CA HIS A 180 12.00 -3.41 4.78
C HIS A 180 11.01 -4.11 5.72
N ALA A 181 10.74 -5.41 5.53
CA ALA A 181 9.85 -6.19 6.37
C ALA A 181 10.51 -7.47 6.85
N SER A 182 10.08 -7.98 8.00
CA SER A 182 10.49 -9.30 8.51
C SER A 182 9.39 -10.35 8.35
N LEU A 183 8.16 -9.93 7.99
CA LEU A 183 7.02 -10.79 7.68
C LEU A 183 6.42 -10.40 6.32
N LEU A 184 6.06 -11.39 5.51
CA LEU A 184 5.27 -11.23 4.29
C LEU A 184 3.94 -11.99 4.43
N ILE A 185 2.82 -11.29 4.33
CA ILE A 185 1.51 -11.92 4.14
C ILE A 185 1.26 -12.03 2.64
N ALA A 186 0.99 -13.24 2.14
CA ALA A 186 0.85 -13.53 0.71
C ALA A 186 -0.52 -14.14 0.39
N ALA A 187 -1.31 -13.46 -0.46
CA ALA A 187 -2.59 -13.97 -0.95
C ALA A 187 -2.47 -14.43 -2.41
N PHE A 188 -2.22 -15.72 -2.61
CA PHE A 188 -2.04 -16.28 -3.95
C PHE A 188 -2.37 -17.78 -4.02
N ASP A 189 -2.40 -18.34 -5.23
CA ASP A 189 -2.76 -19.72 -5.54
C ASP A 189 -1.55 -20.58 -6.02
N GLY A 190 -0.33 -20.06 -5.86
CA GLY A 190 0.88 -20.72 -6.35
C GLY A 190 1.17 -20.50 -7.84
N SER A 191 0.28 -19.85 -8.60
CA SER A 191 0.47 -19.61 -10.04
C SER A 191 1.61 -18.64 -10.33
N ALA A 192 2.29 -18.85 -11.46
CA ALA A 192 3.40 -18.00 -11.89
C ALA A 192 2.96 -16.52 -12.04
N GLY A 193 3.83 -15.57 -11.64
CA GLY A 193 3.59 -14.13 -11.77
C GLY A 193 4.26 -13.31 -10.69
N GLY A 194 3.87 -12.03 -10.59
CA GLY A 194 4.48 -11.07 -9.66
C GLY A 194 4.39 -11.50 -8.20
N THR A 195 3.23 -12.02 -7.77
CA THR A 195 3.03 -12.50 -6.39
C THR A 195 3.99 -13.63 -6.05
N ARG A 196 4.10 -14.64 -6.93
CA ARG A 196 5.06 -15.75 -6.75
C ARG A 196 6.50 -15.23 -6.68
N TYR A 197 6.88 -14.33 -7.58
CA TYR A 197 8.20 -13.71 -7.56
C TYR A 197 8.50 -13.05 -6.20
N THR A 198 7.54 -12.33 -5.64
CA THR A 198 7.69 -11.65 -4.34
C THR A 198 7.85 -12.67 -3.20
N VAL A 199 7.08 -13.75 -3.20
CA VAL A 199 7.20 -14.84 -2.23
C VAL A 199 8.58 -15.53 -2.32
N GLU A 200 9.02 -15.90 -3.53
CA GLU A 200 10.32 -16.52 -3.74
C GLU A 200 11.49 -15.59 -3.31
N TYR A 201 11.34 -14.29 -3.59
CA TYR A 201 12.33 -13.30 -3.13
C TYR A 201 12.35 -13.18 -1.60
N ALA A 202 11.19 -13.13 -0.94
CA ALA A 202 11.08 -13.06 0.52
C ALA A 202 11.73 -14.29 1.20
N MET A 203 11.43 -15.49 0.70
CA MET A 203 12.06 -16.74 1.19
C MET A 203 13.58 -16.71 1.03
N GLY A 204 14.08 -16.22 -0.13
CA GLY A 204 15.52 -16.07 -0.39
C GLY A 204 16.19 -15.01 0.49
N ARG A 205 15.42 -14.10 1.10
CA ARG A 205 15.89 -13.07 2.04
C ARG A 205 15.72 -13.45 3.52
N GLY A 206 15.20 -14.65 3.81
CA GLY A 206 14.91 -15.10 5.16
C GLY A 206 13.77 -14.32 5.83
N VAL A 207 12.83 -13.79 5.04
CA VAL A 207 11.61 -13.15 5.53
C VAL A 207 10.57 -14.24 5.74
N ASP A 208 9.91 -14.25 6.89
CA ASP A 208 8.83 -15.18 7.19
C ASP A 208 7.63 -14.94 6.26
N VAL A 209 6.97 -16.02 5.85
CA VAL A 209 5.84 -15.93 4.91
C VAL A 209 4.61 -16.60 5.50
N VAL A 210 3.53 -15.83 5.61
CA VAL A 210 2.19 -16.31 5.95
C VAL A 210 1.36 -16.42 4.68
N ASP A 211 0.96 -17.65 4.33
CA ASP A 211 0.09 -17.90 3.17
C ASP A 211 -1.38 -17.71 3.54
N VAL A 212 -2.02 -16.78 2.84
CA VAL A 212 -3.47 -16.57 2.87
C VAL A 212 -4.05 -17.19 1.60
N SER A 213 -4.41 -18.47 1.68
CA SER A 213 -4.91 -19.23 0.53
C SER A 213 -6.14 -18.57 -0.09
N ILE A 214 -6.12 -18.40 -1.40
CA ILE A 214 -7.28 -17.91 -2.16
C ILE A 214 -8.34 -19.01 -2.16
N PRO A 215 -9.60 -18.74 -1.77
CA PRO A 215 -10.67 -19.71 -1.86
C PRO A 215 -10.84 -20.19 -3.30
N GLY A 216 -10.69 -21.50 -3.52
CA GLY A 216 -10.93 -22.17 -4.79
C GLY A 216 -12.42 -22.21 -5.19
N GLU A 217 -12.70 -22.91 -6.28
CA GLU A 217 -14.08 -23.22 -6.72
C GLU A 217 -14.79 -24.17 -5.75
#